data_87f23b8fbff0eb09ee42374e154c1702
#
_entry.id   87f23b8fbff0eb09ee42374e154c1702
#
_cell.length_a   1.000
_cell.length_b   1.000
_cell.length_c   1.000
_cell.angle_alpha   90.00
_cell.angle_beta   90.00
_cell.angle_gamma   90.00
#
_symmetry.space_group_name_H-M   'P 1'
#
loop_
_entity.id
_entity.type
_entity.pdbx_description
1 polymer ?
#
loop_
_entity_poly.entity_id
_entity_poly.type
_entity_poly.pdbx_seq_one_letter_code
_entity_poly.pdbx_strand_id
1 'polypeptide(L)'
;MAEKILEVKDLVVEFRTDRGRVTAVNGVNFDVHKGRTIGIVGESGSGKSVSALSIMRLIPDPPGEITAGKILYRGEDLLNKPIEAMRTIRGNKIAMIFQEPMTSLNPVFTVGNQIEEVLKLHQPELSKAQRLEKSIEQLKLVG
;
A
#
# COMPACT_ATOMS: atom_id res chain seq x y z
N MET A 1 10.54 -17.03 -17.88
CA MET A 1 9.29 -16.32 -17.53
C MET A 1 9.63 -15.21 -16.54
N ALA A 2 8.98 -14.06 -16.61
CA ALA A 2 9.25 -12.97 -15.66
C ALA A 2 8.80 -13.38 -14.25
N GLU A 3 9.62 -13.04 -13.22
CA GLU A 3 9.34 -13.33 -11.82
C GLU A 3 8.04 -12.65 -11.37
N LYS A 4 7.11 -13.40 -10.77
CA LYS A 4 5.93 -12.84 -10.12
C LYS A 4 6.34 -12.22 -8.78
N ILE A 5 6.07 -10.93 -8.59
CA ILE A 5 6.38 -10.23 -7.35
C ILE A 5 5.16 -10.05 -6.46
N LEU A 6 3.97 -10.01 -7.03
CA LEU A 6 2.70 -9.94 -6.31
C LEU A 6 1.67 -10.83 -6.99
N GLU A 7 0.93 -11.60 -6.20
CA GLU A 7 -0.21 -12.39 -6.66
C GLU A 7 -1.39 -12.12 -5.75
N VAL A 8 -2.50 -11.71 -6.32
CA VAL A 8 -3.79 -11.58 -5.63
C VAL A 8 -4.68 -12.73 -6.12
N LYS A 9 -5.20 -13.53 -5.19
CA LYS A 9 -5.98 -14.73 -5.48
C LYS A 9 -7.30 -14.71 -4.74
N ASP A 10 -8.39 -14.80 -5.47
CA ASP A 10 -9.76 -14.92 -4.98
C ASP A 10 -10.09 -13.91 -3.87
N LEU A 11 -9.58 -12.69 -4.01
CA LEU A 11 -9.72 -11.63 -3.02
C LEU A 11 -11.19 -11.24 -2.88
N VAL A 12 -11.71 -11.32 -1.65
CA VAL A 12 -13.05 -10.85 -1.28
C VAL A 12 -12.92 -9.83 -0.15
N VAL A 13 -13.54 -8.66 -0.35
CA VAL A 13 -13.60 -7.60 0.65
C VAL A 13 -15.03 -7.16 0.85
N GLU A 14 -15.48 -7.14 2.10
CA GLU A 14 -16.82 -6.75 2.49
C GLU A 14 -16.78 -5.57 3.46
N PHE A 15 -17.82 -4.75 3.42
CA PHE A 15 -18.04 -3.66 4.35
C PHE A 15 -19.33 -3.84 5.12
N ARG A 16 -19.28 -3.65 6.43
CA ARG A 16 -20.47 -3.63 7.30
C ARG A 16 -21.11 -2.26 7.19
N THR A 17 -22.37 -2.22 6.85
CA THR A 17 -23.19 -1.00 6.76
C THR A 17 -24.44 -1.17 7.63
N ASP A 18 -25.13 -0.09 7.93
CA ASP A 18 -26.41 -0.11 8.65
C ASP A 18 -27.49 -0.95 7.95
N ARG A 19 -27.31 -1.18 6.63
CA ARG A 19 -28.24 -1.97 5.80
C ARG A 19 -27.77 -3.41 5.55
N GLY A 20 -26.68 -3.83 6.20
CA GLY A 20 -26.08 -5.16 6.04
C GLY A 20 -24.67 -5.12 5.44
N ARG A 21 -24.17 -6.26 4.95
CA ARG A 21 -22.86 -6.38 4.33
C ARG A 21 -22.93 -6.03 2.85
N VAL A 22 -21.94 -5.27 2.38
CA VAL A 22 -21.75 -4.92 0.97
C VAL A 22 -20.41 -5.49 0.52
N THR A 23 -20.42 -6.32 -0.51
CA THR A 23 -19.21 -6.88 -1.13
C THR A 23 -18.61 -5.86 -2.10
N ALA A 24 -17.48 -5.27 -1.74
CA ALA A 24 -16.78 -4.29 -2.57
C ALA A 24 -15.80 -4.93 -3.56
N VAL A 25 -15.23 -6.09 -3.21
CA VAL A 25 -14.36 -6.91 -4.07
C VAL A 25 -14.85 -8.35 -3.98
N ASN A 26 -15.06 -8.99 -5.11
CA ASN A 26 -15.67 -10.32 -5.18
C ASN A 26 -14.83 -11.27 -6.04
N GLY A 27 -13.91 -12.00 -5.43
CA GLY A 27 -13.12 -13.04 -6.07
C GLY A 27 -12.12 -12.52 -7.12
N VAL A 28 -11.48 -11.38 -6.88
CA VAL A 28 -10.56 -10.76 -7.83
C VAL A 28 -9.22 -11.50 -7.86
N ASN A 29 -8.71 -11.72 -9.07
CA ASN A 29 -7.43 -12.37 -9.35
C ASN A 29 -6.58 -11.52 -10.29
N PHE A 30 -5.31 -11.26 -9.93
CA PHE A 30 -4.31 -10.66 -10.81
C PHE A 30 -2.89 -10.88 -10.29
N ASP A 31 -1.91 -10.81 -11.19
CA ASP A 31 -0.49 -10.95 -10.90
C ASP A 31 0.29 -9.72 -11.36
N VAL A 32 1.30 -9.32 -10.58
CA VAL A 32 2.28 -8.31 -10.98
C VAL A 32 3.64 -8.96 -11.15
N HIS A 33 4.26 -8.76 -12.31
CA HIS A 33 5.57 -9.30 -12.62
C HIS A 33 6.66 -8.22 -12.52
N LYS A 34 7.86 -8.64 -12.15
CA LYS A 34 9.03 -7.76 -12.05
C LYS A 34 9.27 -6.99 -13.36
N GLY A 35 9.44 -5.67 -13.25
CA GLY A 35 9.67 -4.80 -14.40
C GLY A 35 8.45 -4.63 -15.32
N ARG A 36 7.26 -5.01 -14.90
CA ARG A 36 6.02 -4.84 -15.66
C ARG A 36 5.06 -3.90 -14.93
N THR A 37 4.27 -3.18 -15.70
CA THR A 37 3.15 -2.37 -15.22
C THR A 37 1.85 -3.07 -15.54
N ILE A 38 0.94 -3.12 -14.58
CA ILE A 38 -0.43 -3.60 -14.75
C ILE A 38 -1.40 -2.42 -14.61
N GLY A 39 -2.36 -2.31 -15.53
CA GLY A 39 -3.47 -1.37 -15.45
C GLY A 39 -4.74 -2.07 -14.94
N ILE A 40 -5.35 -1.55 -13.88
CA ILE A 40 -6.66 -2.00 -13.40
C ILE A 40 -7.68 -0.93 -13.77
N VAL A 41 -8.62 -1.29 -14.65
CA VAL A 41 -9.65 -0.40 -15.15
C VAL A 41 -11.03 -0.85 -14.69
N GLY A 42 -11.96 0.08 -14.56
CA GLY A 42 -13.34 -0.18 -14.15
C GLY A 42 -14.04 1.13 -13.78
N GLU A 43 -15.35 1.07 -13.65
CA GLU A 43 -16.18 2.21 -13.26
C GLU A 43 -15.92 2.65 -11.80
N SER A 44 -16.41 3.82 -11.43
CA SER A 44 -16.39 4.26 -10.03
C SER A 44 -17.15 3.26 -9.16
N GLY A 45 -16.57 2.92 -7.99
CA GLY A 45 -17.17 1.93 -7.09
C GLY A 45 -16.94 0.46 -7.46
N SER A 46 -16.17 0.16 -8.53
CA SER A 46 -15.90 -1.23 -8.95
C SER A 46 -14.86 -1.98 -8.10
N GLY A 47 -14.38 -1.40 -6.99
CA GLY A 47 -13.46 -2.05 -6.07
C GLY A 47 -11.96 -1.86 -6.37
N LYS A 48 -11.56 -1.06 -7.38
CA LYS A 48 -10.14 -0.85 -7.74
C LYS A 48 -9.30 -0.35 -6.57
N SER A 49 -9.72 0.75 -5.95
CA SER A 49 -9.01 1.34 -4.80
C SER A 49 -9.04 0.42 -3.58
N VAL A 50 -10.15 -0.27 -3.34
CA VAL A 50 -10.29 -1.26 -2.27
C VAL A 50 -9.32 -2.42 -2.47
N SER A 51 -9.17 -2.93 -3.70
CA SER A 51 -8.19 -3.97 -4.02
C SER A 51 -6.75 -3.52 -3.75
N ALA A 52 -6.39 -2.28 -4.16
CA ALA A 52 -5.07 -1.72 -3.91
C ALA A 52 -4.80 -1.52 -2.40
N LEU A 53 -5.78 -0.98 -1.65
CA LEU A 53 -5.68 -0.81 -0.19
C LEU A 53 -5.56 -2.16 0.54
N SER A 54 -6.19 -3.21 0.01
CA SER A 54 -6.10 -4.57 0.57
C SER A 54 -4.68 -5.12 0.52
N ILE A 55 -3.93 -4.86 -0.56
CA ILE A 55 -2.51 -5.27 -0.68
C ILE A 55 -1.68 -4.69 0.47
N MET A 56 -1.94 -3.44 0.82
CA MET A 56 -1.26 -2.75 1.91
C MET A 56 -1.89 -3.02 3.29
N ARG A 57 -3.00 -3.79 3.35
CA ARG A 57 -3.82 -3.98 4.56
C ARG A 57 -4.20 -2.64 5.21
N LEU A 58 -4.65 -1.70 4.38
CA LEU A 58 -5.09 -0.35 4.79
C LEU A 58 -6.62 -0.21 4.77
N ILE A 59 -7.35 -1.29 4.56
CA ILE A 59 -8.80 -1.31 4.73
C ILE A 59 -9.10 -1.08 6.22
N PRO A 60 -9.88 -0.05 6.57
CA PRO A 60 -10.30 0.17 7.97
C PRO A 60 -11.15 -1.00 8.46
N ASP A 61 -10.74 -1.64 9.53
CA ASP A 61 -11.52 -2.70 10.18
C ASP A 61 -11.81 -2.30 11.64
N PRO A 62 -13.09 -2.08 12.02
CA PRO A 62 -14.27 -1.97 11.15
C PRO A 62 -14.30 -0.66 10.34
N PRO A 63 -15.12 -0.49 9.28
CA PRO A 63 -16.21 -1.38 8.85
C PRO A 63 -15.83 -2.42 7.79
N GLY A 64 -14.61 -2.35 7.21
CA GLY A 64 -14.17 -3.25 6.15
C GLY A 64 -13.48 -4.49 6.67
N GLU A 65 -13.62 -5.60 5.96
CA GLU A 65 -13.02 -6.89 6.30
C GLU A 65 -12.59 -7.61 5.02
N ILE A 66 -11.38 -8.16 4.99
CA ILE A 66 -10.95 -9.10 3.94
C ILE A 66 -11.43 -10.47 4.37
N THR A 67 -12.51 -10.95 3.75
CA THR A 67 -13.20 -12.19 4.17
C THR A 67 -12.70 -13.44 3.48
N ALA A 68 -12.04 -13.32 2.32
CA ALA A 68 -11.44 -14.46 1.61
C ALA A 68 -10.29 -14.01 0.69
N GLY A 69 -9.53 -15.01 0.23
CA GLY A 69 -8.45 -14.85 -0.73
C GLY A 69 -7.07 -14.82 -0.09
N LYS A 70 -6.07 -14.58 -0.94
CA LYS A 70 -4.65 -14.46 -0.55
C LYS A 70 -4.00 -13.31 -1.28
N ILE A 71 -3.04 -12.68 -0.64
CA ILE A 71 -2.19 -11.66 -1.24
C ILE A 71 -0.74 -12.08 -1.00
N LEU A 72 -0.11 -12.63 -2.03
CA LEU A 72 1.25 -13.14 -1.95
C LEU A 72 2.24 -12.12 -2.49
N TYR A 73 3.16 -11.67 -1.66
CA TYR A 73 4.30 -10.86 -2.06
C TYR A 73 5.55 -11.73 -2.03
N ARG A 74 6.13 -11.99 -3.22
CA ARG A 74 7.26 -12.93 -3.40
C ARG A 74 7.05 -14.27 -2.72
N GLY A 75 5.82 -14.81 -2.84
CA GLY A 75 5.42 -16.09 -2.27
C GLY A 75 4.97 -16.07 -0.81
N GLU A 76 5.14 -14.95 -0.09
CA GLU A 76 4.70 -14.81 1.30
C GLU A 76 3.32 -14.14 1.39
N ASP A 77 2.40 -14.76 2.10
CA ASP A 77 1.04 -14.24 2.27
C ASP A 77 1.02 -13.04 3.22
N LEU A 78 0.71 -11.86 2.69
CA LEU A 78 0.66 -10.62 3.45
C LEU A 78 -0.49 -10.58 4.46
N LEU A 79 -1.59 -11.31 4.19
CA LEU A 79 -2.76 -11.32 5.08
C LEU A 79 -2.47 -12.05 6.40
N ASN A 80 -1.58 -13.04 6.37
CA ASN A 80 -1.19 -13.85 7.52
C ASN A 80 -0.01 -13.26 8.31
N LYS A 81 0.62 -12.19 7.81
CA LYS A 81 1.74 -11.54 8.53
C LYS A 81 1.24 -10.77 9.77
N PRO A 82 2.03 -10.75 10.86
CA PRO A 82 1.81 -9.81 11.96
C PRO A 82 1.81 -8.37 11.45
N ILE A 83 1.01 -7.49 12.07
CA ILE A 83 0.89 -6.10 11.61
C ILE A 83 2.22 -5.34 11.71
N GLU A 84 3.07 -5.68 12.67
CA GLU A 84 4.42 -5.14 12.82
C GLU A 84 5.31 -5.48 11.62
N ALA A 85 5.18 -6.68 11.07
CA ALA A 85 5.91 -7.10 9.87
C ALA A 85 5.46 -6.30 8.63
N MET A 86 4.21 -5.86 8.58
CA MET A 86 3.73 -4.98 7.49
C MET A 86 4.41 -3.62 7.50
N ARG A 87 4.89 -3.12 8.65
CA ARG A 87 5.63 -1.85 8.73
C ARG A 87 6.95 -1.88 7.97
N THR A 88 7.60 -3.05 7.90
CA THR A 88 8.85 -3.21 7.12
C THR A 88 8.61 -3.30 5.62
N ILE A 89 7.37 -3.60 5.21
CA ILE A 89 6.96 -3.72 3.81
C ILE A 89 6.41 -2.40 3.29
N ARG A 90 5.52 -1.75 4.05
CA ARG A 90 4.90 -0.47 3.71
C ARG A 90 5.94 0.63 3.57
N GLY A 91 5.93 1.34 2.45
CA GLY A 91 6.85 2.43 2.16
C GLY A 91 8.28 2.01 1.79
N ASN A 92 8.65 0.74 2.00
CA ASN A 92 9.97 0.20 1.69
C ASN A 92 9.95 -0.78 0.50
N LYS A 93 9.07 -1.77 0.55
CA LYS A 93 8.92 -2.81 -0.50
C LYS A 93 7.75 -2.54 -1.41
N ILE A 94 6.66 -2.08 -0.84
CA ILE A 94 5.43 -1.68 -1.54
C ILE A 94 5.06 -0.29 -1.04
N ALA A 95 4.89 0.67 -1.95
CA ALA A 95 4.43 2.01 -1.66
C ALA A 95 3.12 2.29 -2.38
N MET A 96 2.38 3.29 -1.94
CA MET A 96 1.10 3.69 -2.53
C MET A 96 1.05 5.21 -2.68
N ILE A 97 0.58 5.68 -3.83
CA ILE A 97 0.20 7.06 -4.05
C ILE A 97 -1.32 7.14 -3.96
N PHE A 98 -1.82 7.92 -3.01
CA PHE A 98 -3.26 8.07 -2.78
C PHE A 98 -3.89 9.06 -3.76
N GLN A 99 -5.17 8.92 -4.00
CA GLN A 99 -5.91 9.72 -4.98
C GLN A 99 -6.05 11.20 -4.58
N GLU A 100 -5.99 11.51 -3.28
CA GLU A 100 -6.09 12.88 -2.76
C GLU A 100 -4.75 13.36 -2.19
N PRO A 101 -3.86 13.95 -3.02
CA PRO A 101 -2.53 14.37 -2.57
C PRO A 101 -2.56 15.53 -1.57
N MET A 102 -3.62 16.34 -1.56
CA MET A 102 -3.74 17.51 -0.66
C MET A 102 -3.80 17.15 0.82
N THR A 103 -4.24 15.94 1.15
CA THR A 103 -4.31 15.45 2.53
C THR A 103 -3.10 14.60 2.93
N SER A 104 -2.14 14.40 2.03
CA SER A 104 -0.99 13.52 2.27
C SER A 104 0.04 14.13 3.22
N LEU A 105 0.14 15.45 3.27
CA LEU A 105 1.04 16.17 4.18
C LEU A 105 0.31 16.59 5.45
N ASN A 106 0.90 16.26 6.60
CA ASN A 106 0.41 16.73 7.88
C ASN A 106 0.85 18.18 8.10
N PRO A 107 -0.07 19.16 8.26
CA PRO A 107 0.27 20.58 8.37
C PRO A 107 1.01 20.95 9.66
N VAL A 108 1.02 20.05 10.66
CA VAL A 108 1.70 20.29 11.95
C VAL A 108 3.21 20.02 11.87
N PHE A 109 3.66 19.23 10.89
CA PHE A 109 5.07 18.88 10.73
C PHE A 109 5.67 19.51 9.47
N THR A 110 6.96 19.83 9.52
CA THR A 110 7.67 20.29 8.32
C THR A 110 7.74 19.20 7.26
N VAL A 111 7.82 19.60 6.00
CA VAL A 111 7.98 18.66 4.86
C VAL A 111 9.24 17.80 5.04
N GLY A 112 10.35 18.42 5.46
CA GLY A 112 11.60 17.69 5.74
C GLY A 112 11.42 16.58 6.79
N ASN A 113 10.72 16.87 7.90
CA ASN A 113 10.47 15.86 8.93
C ASN A 113 9.66 14.67 8.39
N GLN A 114 8.66 14.94 7.55
CA GLN A 114 7.80 13.90 6.98
C GLN A 114 8.56 13.02 5.97
N ILE A 115 9.43 13.59 5.15
CA ILE A 115 10.28 12.82 4.22
C ILE A 115 11.33 12.02 5.00
N GLU A 116 11.99 12.65 5.99
CA GLU A 116 12.99 11.98 6.82
C GLU A 116 12.41 10.81 7.65
N GLU A 117 11.13 10.83 7.99
CA GLU A 117 10.47 9.76 8.76
C GLU A 117 10.62 8.41 8.08
N VAL A 118 10.41 8.35 6.77
CA VAL A 118 10.58 7.12 5.98
C VAL A 118 12.03 6.63 6.06
N LEU A 119 13.00 7.55 5.95
CA LEU A 119 14.43 7.22 6.07
C LEU A 119 14.80 6.73 7.47
N LYS A 120 14.24 7.34 8.52
CA LYS A 120 14.45 6.90 9.90
C LYS A 120 13.94 5.49 10.15
N LEU A 121 12.79 5.15 9.57
CA LEU A 121 12.15 3.84 9.75
C LEU A 121 12.85 2.73 8.97
N HIS A 122 13.29 3.01 7.73
CA HIS A 122 13.76 2.00 6.81
C HIS A 122 15.26 1.99 6.56
N GLN A 123 15.97 3.06 6.96
CA GLN A 123 17.41 3.22 6.85
C GLN A 123 17.99 3.83 8.14
N PRO A 124 17.83 3.15 9.28
CA PRO A 124 18.22 3.67 10.60
C PRO A 124 19.74 3.92 10.72
N GLU A 125 20.54 3.32 9.85
CA GLU A 125 22.00 3.51 9.79
C GLU A 125 22.41 4.91 9.31
N LEU A 126 21.50 5.65 8.66
CA LEU A 126 21.82 6.99 8.15
C LEU A 126 21.87 8.03 9.28
N SER A 127 22.92 8.84 9.27
CA SER A 127 23.02 10.03 10.12
C SER A 127 21.96 11.08 9.75
N LYS A 128 21.72 12.03 10.65
CA LYS A 128 20.78 13.14 10.39
C LYS A 128 21.15 13.93 9.12
N ALA A 129 22.46 14.20 8.94
CA ALA A 129 22.94 14.93 7.76
C ALA A 129 22.69 14.16 6.47
N GLN A 130 22.95 12.85 6.46
CA GLN A 130 22.70 11.99 5.30
C GLN A 130 21.18 11.88 4.96
N ARG A 131 20.31 11.81 5.97
CA ARG A 131 18.86 11.83 5.74
C ARG A 131 18.40 13.14 5.12
N LEU A 132 18.90 14.26 5.60
CA LEU A 132 18.59 15.58 5.04
C LEU A 132 19.05 15.68 3.58
N GLU A 133 20.27 15.27 3.28
CA GLU A 133 20.81 15.25 1.91
C GLU A 133 19.96 14.42 0.97
N LYS A 134 19.63 13.18 1.36
CA LYS A 134 18.72 12.32 0.59
C LYS A 134 17.33 12.92 0.41
N SER A 135 16.78 13.57 1.42
CA SER A 135 15.48 14.25 1.32
C SER A 135 15.51 15.37 0.28
N ILE A 136 16.57 16.16 0.29
CA ILE A 136 16.78 17.22 -0.71
C ILE A 136 16.94 16.64 -2.12
N GLU A 137 17.70 15.54 -2.25
CA GLU A 137 17.88 14.85 -3.52
C GLU A 137 16.54 14.37 -4.10
N GLN A 138 15.68 13.74 -3.26
CA GLN A 138 14.36 13.29 -3.69
C GLN A 138 13.45 14.44 -4.14
N LEU A 139 13.48 15.57 -3.43
CA LEU A 139 12.72 16.76 -3.83
C LEU A 139 13.21 17.30 -5.18
N LYS A 140 14.50 17.31 -5.43
CA LYS A 140 15.07 17.74 -6.74
C LYS A 140 14.68 16.82 -7.88
N LEU A 141 14.50 15.50 -7.62
CA LEU A 141 14.10 14.52 -8.63
C LEU A 141 12.65 14.72 -9.11
N VAL A 142 11.80 15.26 -8.28
CA VAL A 142 10.38 15.48 -8.61
C VAL A 142 10.05 16.91 -9.03
N GLY A 143 11.00 17.82 -9.03
CA GLY A 143 10.87 19.23 -9.44
C GLY A 143 10.80 20.14 -8.23
#